data_f5fb1fc2aafb683cec74072b583636d0
#
_entry.id   f5fb1fc2aafb683cec74072b583636d0
#
_cell.length_a   1.000
_cell.length_b   1.000
_cell.length_c   1.000
_cell.angle_alpha   90.00
_cell.angle_beta   90.00
_cell.angle_gamma   90.00
#
_symmetry.space_group_name_H-M   'P 1'
#
loop_
_entity.id
_entity.type
_entity.pdbx_description
1 polymer ?
#
loop_
_entity_poly.entity_id
_entity_poly.type
_entity_poly.pdbx_seq_one_letter_code
_entity_poly.pdbx_strand_id
1 'polypeptide(L)'
;MFEDNIDEIELIIKYSRLVEKFFQKHQEVENQFLKNLEAFYIGKEKNIDIKKLKGTIIPQYRMRIGSYRVIFTVNKKSIKVYSIYVEKAGSRGEIYKN
;
A
#
# COMPACT_ATOMS: atom_id res chain seq x y z
N MET A 1 -13.93 17.14 -25.44
CA MET A 1 -13.55 16.79 -25.18
C MET A 1 -13.22 16.01 -24.76
N PHE A 2 -12.81 15.70 -24.51
CA PHE A 2 -12.54 14.98 -24.03
C PHE A 2 -11.73 14.67 -23.43
N GLU A 3 -11.45 14.84 -22.66
CA GLU A 3 -10.70 14.51 -22.12
C GLU A 3 -10.67 13.51 -21.59
N ASP A 4 -10.28 13.01 -21.61
CA ASP A 4 -10.50 11.97 -21.14
C ASP A 4 -9.69 11.59 -20.17
N ASN A 5 -9.78 11.00 -19.32
CA ASN A 5 -9.10 10.53 -18.18
C ASN A 5 -8.46 9.20 -18.44
N ILE A 6 -7.75 9.17 -19.52
CA ILE A 6 -7.10 7.92 -19.89
C ILE A 6 -6.00 7.56 -18.89
N ASP A 7 -5.50 8.55 -18.13
CA ASP A 7 -4.46 8.30 -17.15
C ASP A 7 -5.00 8.08 -15.75
N GLU A 8 -6.30 8.09 -15.62
CA GLU A 8 -6.92 7.91 -14.33
C GLU A 8 -6.72 6.48 -13.84
N ILE A 9 -6.20 6.34 -12.64
CA ILE A 9 -5.92 5.03 -12.05
C ILE A 9 -6.82 4.82 -10.84
N GLU A 10 -7.39 3.63 -10.76
CA GLU A 10 -8.24 3.26 -9.64
C GLU A 10 -7.48 2.29 -8.74
N LEU A 11 -7.48 2.55 -7.45
CA LEU A 11 -6.90 1.67 -6.45
C LEU A 11 -8.02 0.98 -5.69
N ILE A 12 -8.03 -0.35 -5.71
CA ILE A 12 -8.96 -1.14 -4.92
C ILE A 12 -8.17 -1.70 -3.76
N ILE A 13 -8.47 -1.26 -2.55
CA ILE A 13 -7.65 -1.57 -1.39
C ILE A 13 -8.44 -2.41 -0.40
N LYS A 14 -7.88 -3.55 -0.02
CA LYS A 14 -8.47 -4.43 0.99
C LYS A 14 -7.46 -4.71 2.08
N TYR A 15 -7.95 -4.88 3.29
CA TYR A 15 -7.11 -5.12 4.46
C TYR A 15 -7.35 -6.51 5.00
N SER A 16 -6.31 -7.14 5.52
CA SER A 16 -6.48 -8.32 6.34
C SER A 16 -7.17 -7.92 7.64
N ARG A 17 -7.68 -8.91 8.37
CA ARG A 17 -8.36 -8.64 9.62
C ARG A 17 -7.43 -7.98 10.64
N LEU A 18 -6.19 -8.43 10.70
CA LEU A 18 -5.22 -7.84 11.63
C LEU A 18 -4.92 -6.40 11.27
N VAL A 19 -4.84 -6.10 9.97
CA VAL A 19 -4.58 -4.73 9.52
C VAL A 19 -5.77 -3.84 9.85
N GLU A 20 -6.98 -4.33 9.66
CA GLU A 20 -8.16 -3.55 10.04
C GLU A 20 -8.08 -3.13 11.50
N LYS A 21 -7.74 -4.09 12.37
CA LYS A 21 -7.64 -3.79 13.81
C LYS A 21 -6.53 -2.82 14.11
N PHE A 22 -5.40 -2.99 13.45
CA PHE A 22 -4.27 -2.08 13.65
C PHE A 22 -4.64 -0.66 13.25
N PHE A 23 -5.25 -0.49 12.09
CA PHE A 23 -5.61 0.83 11.60
C PHE A 23 -6.70 1.48 12.42
N GLN A 24 -7.59 0.69 13.03
CA GLN A 24 -8.58 1.26 13.94
C GLN A 24 -7.92 1.97 15.11
N LYS A 25 -6.79 1.44 15.55
CA LYS A 25 -6.04 2.04 16.67
C LYS A 25 -5.02 3.07 16.22
N HIS A 26 -4.71 3.09 14.93
CA HIS A 26 -3.68 3.98 14.39
C HIS A 26 -4.18 4.63 13.11
N GLN A 27 -5.21 5.46 13.26
CA GLN A 27 -5.84 6.06 12.08
C GLN A 27 -4.90 7.01 11.35
N GLU A 28 -4.00 7.66 12.08
CA GLU A 28 -3.02 8.55 11.44
C GLU A 28 -2.09 7.77 10.53
N VAL A 29 -1.78 6.51 10.89
CA VAL A 29 -0.94 5.66 10.05
C VAL A 29 -1.71 5.25 8.80
N GLU A 30 -2.99 4.89 8.98
CA GLU A 30 -3.82 4.54 7.84
C GLU A 30 -3.95 5.69 6.86
N ASN A 31 -4.21 6.89 7.38
CA ASN A 31 -4.36 8.07 6.54
C ASN A 31 -3.08 8.33 5.73
N GLN A 32 -1.94 8.20 6.38
CA GLN A 32 -0.67 8.41 5.68
C GLN A 32 -0.41 7.30 4.65
N PHE A 33 -0.79 6.08 5.00
CA PHE A 33 -0.65 4.95 4.07
C PHE A 33 -1.46 5.19 2.80
N LEU A 34 -2.72 5.60 2.95
CA LEU A 34 -3.58 5.83 1.80
C LEU A 34 -3.09 7.00 0.95
N LYS A 35 -2.65 8.08 1.61
CA LYS A 35 -2.07 9.21 0.90
C LYS A 35 -0.83 8.79 0.10
N ASN A 36 0.02 7.99 0.72
CA ASN A 36 1.24 7.56 0.07
C ASN A 36 0.97 6.63 -1.11
N LEU A 37 -0.05 5.76 -0.99
CA LEU A 37 -0.43 4.92 -2.11
C LEU A 37 -0.89 5.76 -3.30
N GLU A 38 -1.73 6.75 -3.04
CA GLU A 38 -2.19 7.65 -4.09
C GLU A 38 -1.03 8.39 -4.72
N ALA A 39 -0.16 8.93 -3.88
CA ALA A 39 0.98 9.70 -4.39
C ALA A 39 1.87 8.83 -5.26
N PHE A 40 2.08 7.59 -4.86
CA PHE A 40 3.01 6.70 -5.57
C PHE A 40 2.40 6.17 -6.86
N TYR A 41 1.17 5.64 -6.80
CA TYR A 41 0.59 4.96 -7.96
C TYR A 41 -0.15 5.90 -8.89
N ILE A 42 -0.76 6.95 -8.37
CA ILE A 42 -1.51 7.88 -9.19
C ILE A 42 -0.66 9.12 -9.49
N GLY A 43 -0.04 9.68 -8.46
CA GLY A 43 0.80 10.86 -8.63
C GLY A 43 2.19 10.59 -9.15
N LYS A 44 2.59 9.32 -9.19
CA LYS A 44 3.89 8.89 -9.68
C LYS A 44 5.06 9.54 -8.94
N GLU A 45 4.87 9.80 -7.65
CA GLU A 45 5.94 10.32 -6.82
C GLU A 45 6.88 9.20 -6.43
N LYS A 46 8.17 9.46 -6.54
CA LYS A 46 9.17 8.42 -6.31
C LYS A 46 9.86 8.52 -4.97
N ASN A 47 9.57 9.56 -4.20
CA ASN A 47 10.21 9.73 -2.89
C ASN A 47 9.41 9.05 -1.76
N ILE A 48 8.41 8.26 -2.09
CA ILE A 48 7.69 7.47 -1.10
C ILE A 48 8.51 6.23 -0.79
N ASP A 49 8.66 5.91 0.49
CA ASP A 49 9.50 4.79 0.91
C ASP A 49 8.75 3.47 0.77
N ILE A 50 8.70 2.98 -0.46
CA ILE A 50 8.11 1.71 -0.80
C ILE A 50 9.18 0.86 -1.45
N LYS A 51 9.40 -0.34 -0.92
CA LYS A 51 10.38 -1.26 -1.46
C LYS A 51 9.78 -2.62 -1.71
N LYS A 52 10.18 -3.23 -2.81
CA LYS A 52 9.78 -4.59 -3.12
C LYS A 52 10.59 -5.54 -2.25
N LEU A 53 9.91 -6.49 -1.63
CA LEU A 53 10.56 -7.48 -0.80
C LEU A 53 11.05 -8.63 -1.66
N LYS A 54 12.16 -9.23 -1.25
CA LYS A 54 12.75 -10.34 -1.99
C LYS A 54 12.24 -11.66 -1.43
N GLY A 55 12.35 -12.70 -2.27
CA GLY A 55 12.08 -14.06 -1.82
C GLY A 55 10.61 -14.43 -1.71
N THR A 56 9.73 -13.66 -2.34
CA THR A 56 8.31 -13.96 -2.33
C THR A 56 7.87 -14.35 -3.74
N ILE A 57 6.97 -15.33 -3.81
CA ILE A 57 6.43 -15.77 -5.09
C ILE A 57 5.52 -14.70 -5.65
N ILE A 58 4.60 -14.20 -4.82
CA ILE A 58 3.75 -13.08 -5.17
C ILE A 58 4.46 -11.83 -4.71
N PRO A 59 4.68 -10.83 -5.58
CA PRO A 59 5.42 -9.64 -5.18
C PRO A 59 4.79 -8.94 -3.98
N GLN A 60 5.59 -8.81 -2.94
CA GLN A 60 5.21 -8.08 -1.74
C GLN A 60 6.01 -6.80 -1.66
N TYR A 61 5.40 -5.79 -1.09
CA TYR A 61 6.01 -4.47 -0.94
C TYR A 61 5.90 -4.03 0.50
N ARG A 62 6.89 -3.25 0.93
CA ARG A 62 6.89 -2.67 2.26
C ARG A 62 6.86 -1.15 2.12
N MET A 63 5.91 -0.52 2.80
CA MET A 63 5.91 0.93 2.94
C MET A 63 6.31 1.29 4.36
N ARG A 64 7.25 2.20 4.50
CA ARG A 64 7.67 2.71 5.79
C ARG A 64 6.92 3.98 6.09
N ILE A 65 6.32 4.05 7.27
CA ILE A 65 5.61 5.24 7.75
C ILE A 65 6.09 5.50 9.17
N GLY A 66 7.07 6.40 9.33
CA GLY A 66 7.67 6.62 10.62
C GLY A 66 8.29 5.34 11.16
N SER A 67 7.91 4.97 12.37
CA SER A 67 8.39 3.73 12.98
C SER A 67 7.56 2.53 12.60
N TYR A 68 6.55 2.71 11.75
CA TYR A 68 5.67 1.61 11.36
C TYR A 68 5.99 1.11 9.97
N ARG A 69 5.58 -0.12 9.71
CA ARG A 69 5.75 -0.78 8.41
C ARG A 69 4.43 -1.35 7.97
N VAL A 70 4.14 -1.24 6.69
CA VAL A 70 2.93 -1.81 6.11
C VAL A 70 3.34 -2.70 4.95
N ILE A 71 2.91 -3.95 4.97
CA ILE A 71 3.24 -4.94 3.95
C ILE A 71 2.01 -5.20 3.10
N PHE A 72 2.16 -5.11 1.79
CA PHE A 72 1.02 -5.29 0.89
C PHE A 72 1.46 -5.93 -0.41
N THR A 73 0.50 -6.52 -1.11
CA THR A 73 0.70 -7.06 -2.44
C THR A 73 -0.07 -6.20 -3.42
N VAL A 74 0.40 -6.20 -4.67
CA VAL A 74 -0.24 -5.42 -5.73
C VAL A 74 -0.54 -6.34 -6.89
N ASN A 75 -1.78 -6.35 -7.31
CA ASN A 75 -2.21 -7.12 -8.47
C ASN A 75 -2.78 -6.13 -9.49
N LYS A 76 -2.07 -5.99 -10.60
CA LYS A 76 -2.49 -5.07 -11.64
C LYS A 76 -3.57 -5.75 -12.49
N LYS A 77 -4.81 -5.37 -12.27
CA LYS A 77 -5.95 -5.98 -12.96
C LYS A 77 -6.08 -5.51 -14.40
N SER A 78 -5.71 -4.26 -14.66
CA SER A 78 -5.74 -3.70 -16.00
C SER A 78 -4.79 -2.53 -16.02
N ILE A 79 -4.74 -1.82 -17.13
CA ILE A 79 -3.87 -0.65 -17.24
C ILE A 79 -4.24 0.41 -16.18
N LYS A 80 -5.51 0.47 -15.81
CA LYS A 80 -6.00 1.50 -14.92
C LYS A 80 -6.41 1.02 -13.53
N VAL A 81 -6.39 -0.27 -13.28
CA VAL A 81 -6.91 -0.80 -12.01
C VAL A 81 -5.86 -1.62 -11.31
N TYR A 82 -5.49 -1.20 -10.11
CA TYR A 82 -4.58 -1.92 -9.23
C TYR A 82 -5.36 -2.40 -8.02
N SER A 83 -5.24 -3.68 -7.71
CA SER A 83 -5.85 -4.26 -6.53
C SER A 83 -4.75 -4.46 -5.49
N ILE A 84 -4.91 -3.85 -4.34
CA ILE A 84 -3.90 -3.85 -3.28
C ILE A 84 -4.48 -4.56 -2.07
N TYR A 85 -3.77 -5.59 -1.60
CA TYR A 85 -4.16 -6.30 -0.41
C TYR A 85 -3.12 -6.05 0.68
N VAL A 86 -3.54 -5.47 1.79
CA VAL A 86 -2.64 -5.12 2.88
C VAL A 86 -2.64 -6.25 3.88
N GLU A 87 -1.49 -6.92 4.00
CA GLU A 87 -1.39 -8.15 4.78
C GLU A 87 -0.99 -7.92 6.22
N LYS A 88 -0.06 -7.00 6.45
CA LYS A 88 0.48 -6.74 7.78
C LYS A 88 0.73 -5.27 7.97
N ALA A 89 0.57 -4.82 9.20
CA ALA A 89 0.91 -3.45 9.58
C ALA A 89 1.28 -3.48 11.05
N GLY A 90 2.31 -2.71 11.40
CA GLY A 90 2.75 -2.68 12.80
C GLY A 90 4.11 -2.03 12.89
N SER A 91 4.69 -2.10 14.08
CA SER A 91 6.04 -1.60 14.29
C SER A 91 7.03 -2.52 13.59
N ARG A 92 8.25 -2.02 13.42
CA ARG A 92 9.28 -2.81 12.77
C ARG A 92 9.46 -4.16 13.44
N GLY A 93 9.47 -4.17 14.78
CA GLY A 93 9.68 -5.42 15.52
C GLY A 93 8.55 -6.40 15.32
N GLU A 94 7.32 -5.89 15.25
CA GLU A 94 6.16 -6.74 15.07
C GLU A 94 6.11 -7.35 13.66
N ILE A 95 6.47 -6.56 12.67
CA ILE A 95 6.36 -7.01 11.28
C ILE A 95 7.36 -8.11 10.96
N TYR A 96 8.57 -7.99 11.48
CA TYR A 96 9.64 -8.95 11.15
C TYR A 96 9.81 -10.03 12.18
N LYS A 97 8.92 -10.11 13.15
CA LYS A 97 8.94 -11.13 14.16
C LYS A 97 8.25 -12.39 13.62
N ASN A 98 8.87 -13.53 13.83
CA ASN A 98 8.28 -14.80 13.40
C ASN A 98 7.36 -15.36 14.45
#